data_9b0f858aee9fafa7d0508c71f902c8b6
#
_entry.id   9b0f858aee9fafa7d0508c71f902c8b6
#
_cell.length_a   1.000
_cell.length_b   1.000
_cell.length_c   1.000
_cell.angle_alpha   90.00
_cell.angle_beta   90.00
_cell.angle_gamma   90.00
#
_symmetry.space_group_name_H-M   'P 1'
#
loop_
_entity.id
_entity.type
_entity.pdbx_description
1 polymer ?
#
loop_
_entity_poly.entity_id
_entity_poly.type
_entity_poly.pdbx_seq_one_letter_code
_entity_poly.pdbx_strand_id
1 'polypeptide(L)'
;MLGSSKTHKDFAVPPGSRALKLPYRPGVGLVHFTYLDGTDVLEKFNRYTTLESEECLHEGIGIPPHKMLYLAIKEFFWRYLKCRGYRDGWCGLYISLLYAFYRVCTCLKLHQLRSVGDRQQVEQLYHHEALRLLQQWDEKTREVTGVRCRSLDRLTTFH
;
A
#
# COMPACT_ATOMS: atom_id res chain seq x y z
N MET A 1 16.91 8.51 -1.83
CA MET A 1 16.14 8.15 -0.64
C MET A 1 14.73 8.59 -0.92
N LEU A 2 13.76 7.69 -0.90
CA LEU A 2 12.35 8.05 -0.79
C LEU A 2 12.21 8.70 0.58
N GLY A 3 11.44 9.79 0.68
CA GLY A 3 11.37 10.68 1.82
C GLY A 3 11.29 9.96 3.18
N SER A 4 11.63 10.67 4.22
CA SER A 4 11.56 10.18 5.61
C SER A 4 10.12 9.76 5.91
N SER A 5 9.86 8.47 5.87
CA SER A 5 8.53 7.91 6.13
C SER A 5 8.06 8.33 7.52
N LYS A 6 6.85 8.90 7.62
CA LYS A 6 6.20 9.21 8.91
C LYS A 6 6.06 8.00 9.82
N THR A 7 6.22 6.80 9.26
CA THR A 7 6.19 5.51 9.96
C THR A 7 7.41 5.30 10.87
N HIS A 8 8.52 5.93 10.58
CA HIS A 8 9.75 5.89 11.39
C HIS A 8 10.22 7.30 11.65
N LYS A 9 9.47 8.05 12.47
CA LYS A 9 9.98 9.31 13.01
C LYS A 9 11.10 8.96 13.99
N ASP A 10 12.33 9.33 13.62
CA ASP A 10 13.41 9.39 14.59
C ASP A 10 12.93 10.28 15.74
N PHE A 11 13.07 9.80 16.96
CA PHE A 11 12.77 10.61 18.14
C PHE A 11 13.74 11.80 18.14
N ALA A 12 13.25 12.96 17.75
CA ALA A 12 14.00 14.19 17.89
C ALA A 12 14.14 14.49 19.39
N VAL A 13 15.36 14.40 19.88
CA VAL A 13 15.66 14.78 21.28
C VAL A 13 15.56 16.31 21.35
N PRO A 14 14.69 16.89 22.22
CA PRO A 14 14.56 18.33 22.33
C PRO A 14 15.92 19.00 22.63
N PRO A 15 16.19 20.21 22.10
CA PRO A 15 17.41 20.94 22.42
C PRO A 15 17.57 21.12 23.94
N GLY A 16 18.74 20.80 24.47
CA GLY A 16 19.04 20.87 25.91
C GLY A 16 18.74 19.60 26.70
N SER A 17 18.14 18.56 26.08
CA SER A 17 17.92 17.27 26.72
C SER A 17 19.20 16.43 26.71
N ARG A 18 19.42 15.67 27.78
CA ARG A 18 20.49 14.65 27.82
C ARG A 18 19.96 13.31 27.33
N ALA A 19 20.51 12.82 26.20
CA ALA A 19 20.27 11.46 25.75
C ALA A 19 21.18 10.48 26.52
N LEU A 20 20.59 9.56 27.27
CA LEU A 20 21.33 8.48 27.93
C LEU A 20 21.29 7.24 27.01
N LYS A 21 22.46 6.82 26.53
CA LYS A 21 22.59 5.57 25.78
C LYS A 21 22.75 4.42 26.78
N LEU A 22 21.70 3.63 26.95
CA LEU A 22 21.75 2.43 27.80
C LEU A 22 22.53 1.35 27.08
N PRO A 23 23.55 0.75 27.71
CA PRO A 23 24.23 -0.42 27.14
C PRO A 23 23.25 -1.61 27.15
N TYR A 24 23.30 -2.42 26.06
CA TYR A 24 22.53 -3.66 26.01
C TYR A 24 23.01 -4.61 27.13
N ARG A 25 22.11 -4.96 28.03
CA ARG A 25 22.33 -5.99 29.06
C ARG A 25 21.12 -6.92 29.09
N PRO A 26 21.29 -8.23 29.30
CA PRO A 26 20.19 -9.13 29.54
C PRO A 26 19.31 -8.60 30.69
N GLY A 27 18.01 -8.50 30.46
CA GLY A 27 17.04 -7.98 31.44
C GLY A 27 16.77 -6.45 31.33
N VAL A 28 17.50 -5.68 30.55
CA VAL A 28 17.30 -4.21 30.37
C VAL A 28 16.79 -3.88 28.95
N GLY A 29 16.65 -4.86 28.08
CA GLY A 29 16.17 -4.68 26.69
C GLY A 29 14.65 -4.75 26.59
N LEU A 30 14.08 -3.89 25.74
CA LEU A 30 12.69 -4.06 25.29
C LEU A 30 12.63 -5.22 24.30
N VAL A 31 11.88 -6.27 24.63
CA VAL A 31 11.60 -7.36 23.71
C VAL A 31 10.44 -6.93 22.83
N HIS A 32 10.70 -6.73 21.54
CA HIS A 32 9.69 -6.33 20.57
C HIS A 32 9.49 -7.43 19.54
N PHE A 33 8.34 -8.08 19.57
CA PHE A 33 7.91 -9.04 18.57
C PHE A 33 7.28 -8.29 17.41
N THR A 34 8.03 -8.14 16.33
CA THR A 34 7.57 -7.33 15.17
C THR A 34 6.50 -8.06 14.38
N TYR A 35 6.60 -9.37 14.25
CA TYR A 35 5.67 -10.21 13.48
C TYR A 35 5.37 -11.49 14.23
N LEU A 36 4.10 -11.90 14.25
CA LEU A 36 3.67 -13.15 14.83
C LEU A 36 3.69 -14.28 13.81
N ASP A 37 3.21 -14.01 12.60
CA ASP A 37 3.15 -14.96 11.49
C ASP A 37 3.25 -14.26 10.13
N GLY A 38 3.12 -15.04 9.04
CA GLY A 38 3.16 -14.51 7.69
C GLY A 38 1.98 -13.60 7.34
N THR A 39 0.81 -13.83 7.94
CA THR A 39 -0.38 -13.01 7.74
C THR A 39 -0.16 -11.61 8.30
N ASP A 40 0.33 -11.53 9.54
CA ASP A 40 0.67 -10.26 10.20
C ASP A 40 1.71 -9.45 9.41
N VAL A 41 2.70 -10.13 8.81
CA VAL A 41 3.67 -9.49 7.90
C VAL A 41 2.98 -8.84 6.70
N LEU A 42 2.09 -9.57 6.02
CA LEU A 42 1.40 -9.09 4.82
C LEU A 42 0.43 -7.95 5.15
N GLU A 43 -0.31 -8.04 6.25
CA GLU A 43 -1.20 -6.98 6.70
C GLU A 43 -0.44 -5.69 7.00
N LYS A 44 0.67 -5.79 7.72
CA LYS A 44 1.55 -4.64 7.99
C LYS A 44 2.14 -4.06 6.71
N PHE A 45 2.58 -4.91 5.78
CA PHE A 45 3.09 -4.46 4.49
C PHE A 45 2.00 -3.73 3.69
N ASN A 46 0.79 -4.28 3.66
CA ASN A 46 -0.33 -3.61 3.00
C ASN A 46 -0.59 -2.22 3.58
N ARG A 47 -0.63 -2.10 4.92
CA ARG A 47 -0.83 -0.83 5.59
C ARG A 47 0.32 0.17 5.34
N TYR A 48 1.57 -0.28 5.47
CA TYR A 48 2.72 0.61 5.30
C TYR A 48 2.92 1.06 3.86
N THR A 49 2.67 0.19 2.87
CA THR A 49 2.72 0.59 1.47
C THR A 49 1.64 1.61 1.11
N THR A 50 0.47 1.57 1.77
CA THR A 50 -0.57 2.59 1.63
C THR A 50 -0.08 3.94 2.18
N LEU A 51 0.38 3.96 3.43
CA LEU A 51 0.89 5.19 4.05
C LEU A 51 2.05 5.81 3.28
N GLU A 52 3.02 4.99 2.82
CA GLU A 52 4.15 5.47 2.03
C GLU A 52 3.72 6.02 0.67
N SER A 53 2.72 5.40 0.02
CA SER A 53 2.20 5.90 -1.25
C SER A 53 1.45 7.23 -1.11
N GLU A 54 0.68 7.40 -0.03
CA GLU A 54 0.02 8.67 0.29
C GLU A 54 1.04 9.78 0.61
N GLU A 55 2.08 9.46 1.38
CA GLU A 55 3.16 10.39 1.68
C GLU A 55 3.90 10.83 0.39
N CYS A 56 4.25 9.89 -0.48
CA CYS A 56 4.85 10.19 -1.78
C CYS A 56 3.94 11.07 -2.66
N LEU A 57 2.63 10.84 -2.60
CA LEU A 57 1.66 11.68 -3.31
C LEU A 57 1.68 13.12 -2.77
N HIS A 58 1.63 13.29 -1.45
CA HIS A 58 1.68 14.61 -0.80
C HIS A 58 2.98 15.36 -1.08
N GLU A 59 4.11 14.65 -1.14
CA GLU A 59 5.41 15.23 -1.47
C GLU A 59 5.61 15.45 -2.98
N GLY A 60 4.65 15.09 -3.83
CA GLY A 60 4.75 15.23 -5.28
C GLY A 60 5.73 14.25 -5.94
N ILE A 61 6.21 13.22 -5.20
CA ILE A 61 7.21 12.27 -5.67
C ILE A 61 6.60 11.30 -6.68
N GLY A 62 7.04 11.36 -7.94
CA GLY A 62 6.72 10.39 -8.98
C GLY A 62 7.76 9.29 -9.10
N ILE A 63 7.31 8.06 -9.26
CA ILE A 63 8.19 6.90 -9.46
C ILE A 63 7.85 6.27 -10.82
N PRO A 64 8.65 6.52 -11.86
CA PRO A 64 8.42 5.89 -13.16
C PRO A 64 8.70 4.37 -13.10
N PRO A 65 8.12 3.56 -14.01
CA PRO A 65 8.20 2.09 -13.96
C PRO A 65 9.63 1.54 -13.92
N HIS A 66 10.55 2.12 -14.68
CA HIS A 66 11.96 1.68 -14.68
C HIS A 66 12.64 1.92 -13.32
N LYS A 67 12.32 3.04 -12.66
CA LYS A 67 12.83 3.35 -11.32
C LYS A 67 12.23 2.42 -10.28
N MET A 68 10.95 2.06 -10.41
CA MET A 68 10.31 1.04 -9.57
C MET A 68 11.05 -0.29 -9.65
N LEU A 69 11.29 -0.78 -10.88
CA LEU A 69 11.99 -2.05 -11.09
C LEU A 69 13.40 -2.01 -10.48
N TYR A 70 14.13 -0.92 -10.71
CA TYR A 70 15.44 -0.72 -10.10
C TYR A 70 15.38 -0.76 -8.56
N LEU A 71 14.40 -0.08 -7.95
CA LEU A 71 14.25 -0.06 -6.49
C LEU A 71 13.92 -1.45 -5.92
N ALA A 72 13.05 -2.21 -6.60
CA ALA A 72 12.70 -3.58 -6.19
C ALA A 72 13.91 -4.52 -6.26
N ILE A 73 14.65 -4.50 -7.38
CA ILE A 73 15.87 -5.31 -7.57
C ILE A 73 16.94 -4.92 -6.54
N LYS A 74 17.17 -3.62 -6.36
CA LYS A 74 18.12 -3.09 -5.37
C LYS A 74 17.77 -3.56 -3.96
N GLU A 75 16.49 -3.48 -3.57
CA GLU A 75 16.01 -3.89 -2.24
C GLU A 75 16.24 -5.38 -2.01
N PHE A 76 15.96 -6.24 -3.04
CA PHE A 76 16.23 -7.66 -2.98
C PHE A 76 17.71 -7.96 -2.72
N PHE A 77 18.59 -7.45 -3.57
CA PHE A 77 20.02 -7.71 -3.45
C PHE A 77 20.63 -7.10 -2.18
N TRP A 78 20.15 -5.96 -1.75
CA TRP A 78 20.57 -5.35 -0.49
C TRP A 78 20.29 -6.30 0.68
N ARG A 79 19.07 -6.84 0.78
CA ARG A 79 18.69 -7.72 1.88
C ARG A 79 19.33 -9.09 1.76
N TYR A 80 19.26 -9.69 0.59
CA TYR A 80 19.74 -11.04 0.39
C TYR A 80 21.26 -11.14 0.47
N LEU A 81 21.99 -10.21 -0.16
CA LEU A 81 23.45 -10.25 -0.18
C LEU A 81 24.07 -9.35 0.91
N LYS A 82 23.74 -8.05 0.95
CA LYS A 82 24.41 -7.11 1.85
C LYS A 82 24.04 -7.35 3.32
N CYS A 83 22.78 -7.61 3.62
CA CYS A 83 22.33 -8.00 4.97
C CYS A 83 22.53 -9.49 5.27
N ARG A 84 23.13 -10.25 4.34
CA ARG A 84 23.42 -11.67 4.47
C ARG A 84 22.18 -12.56 4.67
N GLY A 85 21.03 -12.17 4.12
CA GLY A 85 19.80 -12.97 4.19
C GLY A 85 19.97 -14.41 3.66
N TYR A 86 20.92 -14.66 2.73
CA TYR A 86 21.23 -16.01 2.27
C TYR A 86 21.68 -16.97 3.41
N ARG A 87 22.12 -16.42 4.56
CA ARG A 87 22.50 -17.23 5.73
C ARG A 87 21.29 -17.76 6.49
N ASP A 88 20.14 -17.12 6.32
CA ASP A 88 18.89 -17.50 6.96
C ASP A 88 18.08 -18.50 6.10
N GLY A 89 18.73 -19.09 5.08
CA GLY A 89 18.15 -20.09 4.20
C GLY A 89 16.90 -19.57 3.46
N TRP A 90 15.85 -20.40 3.41
CA TRP A 90 14.60 -20.06 2.73
C TRP A 90 13.91 -18.84 3.33
N CYS A 91 13.97 -18.66 4.66
CA CYS A 91 13.37 -17.50 5.31
C CYS A 91 13.99 -16.19 4.82
N GLY A 92 15.31 -16.13 4.70
CA GLY A 92 16.00 -14.95 4.20
C GLY A 92 15.67 -14.64 2.73
N LEU A 93 15.48 -15.69 1.90
CA LEU A 93 15.02 -15.53 0.52
C LEU A 93 13.60 -14.95 0.47
N TYR A 94 12.65 -15.54 1.20
CA TYR A 94 11.27 -15.07 1.23
C TYR A 94 11.17 -13.62 1.72
N ILE A 95 11.85 -13.28 2.79
CA ILE A 95 11.86 -11.91 3.31
C ILE A 95 12.45 -10.93 2.30
N SER A 96 13.54 -11.31 1.63
CA SER A 96 14.16 -10.45 0.61
C SER A 96 13.23 -10.20 -0.60
N LEU A 97 12.54 -11.24 -1.07
CA LEU A 97 11.52 -11.14 -2.13
C LEU A 97 10.32 -10.29 -1.68
N LEU A 98 9.87 -10.50 -0.46
CA LEU A 98 8.72 -9.77 0.10
C LEU A 98 9.00 -8.26 0.20
N TYR A 99 10.20 -7.85 0.59
CA TYR A 99 10.59 -6.45 0.60
C TYR A 99 10.81 -5.85 -0.80
N ALA A 100 11.25 -6.64 -1.77
CA ALA A 100 11.26 -6.21 -3.16
C ALA A 100 9.83 -5.97 -3.65
N PHE A 101 8.91 -6.88 -3.34
CA PHE A 101 7.48 -6.75 -3.66
C PHE A 101 6.83 -5.57 -2.94
N TYR A 102 7.24 -5.27 -1.70
CA TYR A 102 6.82 -4.06 -0.99
C TYR A 102 7.05 -2.80 -1.84
N ARG A 103 8.22 -2.67 -2.48
CA ARG A 103 8.50 -1.53 -3.37
C ARG A 103 7.57 -1.47 -4.58
N VAL A 104 7.25 -2.63 -5.15
CA VAL A 104 6.28 -2.72 -6.25
C VAL A 104 4.89 -2.28 -5.78
N CYS A 105 4.43 -2.74 -4.62
CA CYS A 105 3.14 -2.37 -4.05
C CYS A 105 3.03 -0.86 -3.77
N THR A 106 4.07 -0.25 -3.19
CA THR A 106 4.10 1.21 -2.96
C THR A 106 3.95 1.97 -4.28
N CYS A 107 4.68 1.56 -5.32
CA CYS A 107 4.62 2.21 -6.62
C CYS A 107 3.25 2.01 -7.31
N LEU A 108 2.69 0.80 -7.23
CA LEU A 108 1.35 0.50 -7.75
C LEU A 108 0.28 1.39 -7.10
N LYS A 109 0.28 1.46 -5.78
CA LYS A 109 -0.67 2.30 -5.03
C LYS A 109 -0.49 3.79 -5.34
N LEU A 110 0.75 4.26 -5.42
CA LEU A 110 1.05 5.65 -5.81
C LEU A 110 0.55 5.96 -7.23
N HIS A 111 0.76 5.02 -8.17
CA HIS A 111 0.26 5.18 -9.54
C HIS A 111 -1.27 5.23 -9.56
N GLN A 112 -1.94 4.34 -8.82
CA GLN A 112 -3.40 4.33 -8.70
C GLN A 112 -3.92 5.66 -8.14
N LEU A 113 -3.35 6.13 -7.01
CA LEU A 113 -3.75 7.40 -6.38
C LEU A 113 -3.63 8.59 -7.33
N ARG A 114 -2.65 8.58 -8.24
CA ARG A 114 -2.46 9.65 -9.23
C ARG A 114 -3.36 9.58 -10.44
N SER A 115 -3.66 8.37 -10.90
CA SER A 115 -4.40 8.15 -12.16
C SER A 115 -5.90 8.05 -11.95
N VAL A 116 -6.34 7.45 -10.87
CA VAL A 116 -7.75 7.13 -10.63
C VAL A 116 -8.27 7.74 -9.33
N GLY A 117 -7.35 8.00 -8.38
CA GLY A 117 -7.69 8.51 -7.06
C GLY A 117 -7.69 7.45 -5.96
N ASP A 118 -8.29 7.81 -4.82
CA ASP A 118 -8.42 6.92 -3.68
C ASP A 118 -9.49 5.84 -3.88
N ARG A 119 -9.61 4.94 -2.92
CA ARG A 119 -10.58 3.84 -2.98
C ARG A 119 -12.02 4.35 -3.11
N GLN A 120 -12.37 5.43 -2.41
CA GLN A 120 -13.74 5.97 -2.45
C GLN A 120 -14.07 6.54 -3.83
N GLN A 121 -13.12 7.25 -4.44
CA GLN A 121 -13.27 7.77 -5.80
C GLN A 121 -13.43 6.66 -6.83
N VAL A 122 -12.67 5.56 -6.71
CA VAL A 122 -12.80 4.37 -7.56
C VAL A 122 -14.17 3.71 -7.39
N GLU A 123 -14.62 3.54 -6.14
CA GLU A 123 -15.94 2.97 -5.84
C GLU A 123 -17.08 3.85 -6.42
N GLN A 124 -16.96 5.17 -6.32
CA GLN A 124 -17.92 6.11 -6.94
C GLN A 124 -17.93 6.01 -8.47
N LEU A 125 -16.75 5.91 -9.10
CA LEU A 125 -16.64 5.71 -10.54
C LEU A 125 -17.32 4.41 -11.00
N TYR A 126 -17.09 3.30 -10.29
CA TYR A 126 -17.74 2.03 -10.61
C TYR A 126 -19.25 2.09 -10.40
N HIS A 127 -19.70 2.74 -9.33
CA HIS A 127 -21.12 2.90 -9.08
C HIS A 127 -21.81 3.73 -10.19
N HIS A 128 -21.20 4.83 -10.59
CA HIS A 128 -21.68 5.68 -11.69
C HIS A 128 -21.75 4.92 -13.01
N GLU A 129 -20.70 4.17 -13.35
CA GLU A 129 -20.66 3.39 -14.58
C GLU A 129 -21.68 2.25 -14.55
N ALA A 130 -21.86 1.59 -13.41
CA ALA A 130 -22.89 0.55 -13.24
C ALA A 130 -24.31 1.12 -13.46
N LEU A 131 -24.61 2.30 -12.90
CA LEU A 131 -25.90 2.95 -13.10
C LEU A 131 -26.10 3.34 -14.57
N ARG A 132 -25.06 3.87 -15.23
CA ARG A 132 -25.11 4.21 -16.65
C ARG A 132 -25.42 2.99 -17.53
N LEU A 133 -24.75 1.88 -17.27
CA LEU A 133 -24.97 0.63 -18.00
C LEU A 133 -26.36 0.07 -17.77
N LEU A 134 -26.87 0.12 -16.53
CA LEU A 134 -28.24 -0.30 -16.23
C LEU A 134 -29.29 0.57 -16.93
N GLN A 135 -29.08 1.88 -17.02
CA GLN A 135 -29.97 2.78 -17.77
C GLN A 135 -29.98 2.44 -19.26
N GLN A 136 -28.82 2.25 -19.87
CA GLN A 136 -28.71 1.84 -21.29
C GLN A 136 -29.42 0.50 -21.54
N TRP A 137 -29.29 -0.44 -20.61
CA TRP A 137 -29.97 -1.73 -20.69
C TRP A 137 -31.49 -1.59 -20.60
N ASP A 138 -31.99 -0.76 -19.68
CA ASP A 138 -33.43 -0.52 -19.54
C ASP A 138 -34.03 0.15 -20.77
N GLU A 139 -33.35 1.15 -21.36
CA GLU A 139 -33.76 1.79 -22.60
C GLU A 139 -33.83 0.78 -23.77
N LYS A 140 -32.78 -0.01 -23.95
CA LYS A 140 -32.73 -1.03 -24.99
C LYS A 140 -33.80 -2.13 -24.81
N THR A 141 -34.05 -2.51 -23.54
CA THR A 141 -35.08 -3.52 -23.22
C THR A 141 -36.49 -2.95 -23.46
N ARG A 142 -36.72 -1.67 -23.18
CA ARG A 142 -38.00 -1.02 -23.50
C ARG A 142 -38.26 -0.93 -24.99
N GLU A 143 -37.23 -0.61 -25.78
CA GLU A 143 -37.36 -0.56 -27.24
C GLU A 143 -37.75 -1.92 -27.82
N VAL A 144 -37.22 -3.02 -27.26
CA VAL A 144 -37.46 -4.39 -27.77
C VAL A 144 -38.72 -5.04 -27.21
N THR A 145 -39.01 -4.84 -25.93
CA THR A 145 -40.07 -5.59 -25.21
C THR A 145 -41.26 -4.74 -24.78
N GLY A 146 -41.17 -3.42 -24.79
CA GLY A 146 -42.18 -2.50 -24.25
C GLY A 146 -42.33 -2.55 -22.70
N VAL A 147 -41.47 -3.34 -22.00
CA VAL A 147 -41.54 -3.56 -20.55
C VAL A 147 -40.45 -2.79 -19.83
N ARG A 148 -40.81 -2.09 -18.76
CA ARG A 148 -39.85 -1.38 -17.88
C ARG A 148 -39.26 -2.34 -16.85
N CYS A 149 -37.96 -2.33 -16.69
CA CYS A 149 -37.26 -3.14 -15.68
C CYS A 149 -37.44 -2.54 -14.27
N ARG A 150 -38.18 -3.23 -13.38
CA ARG A 150 -38.45 -2.81 -11.99
C ARG A 150 -37.21 -2.71 -11.09
N SER A 151 -36.06 -3.19 -11.53
CA SER A 151 -34.83 -3.21 -10.71
C SER A 151 -34.17 -1.83 -10.52
N LEU A 152 -34.39 -0.89 -11.43
CA LEU A 152 -33.81 0.45 -11.36
C LEU A 152 -34.42 1.31 -10.24
N ASP A 153 -35.71 1.15 -9.96
CA ASP A 153 -36.42 1.97 -8.95
C ASP A 153 -35.91 1.69 -7.52
N ARG A 154 -35.23 0.55 -7.27
CA ARG A 154 -34.66 0.20 -5.97
C ARG A 154 -33.25 0.75 -5.73
N LEU A 155 -32.49 1.00 -6.79
CA LEU A 155 -31.08 1.44 -6.70
C LEU A 155 -30.95 2.97 -6.58
N THR A 156 -31.99 3.72 -6.99
CA THR A 156 -32.02 5.18 -6.91
C THR A 156 -32.49 5.72 -5.55
N THR A 157 -32.93 4.84 -4.63
CA THR A 157 -33.47 5.23 -3.31
C THR A 157 -32.46 5.13 -2.15
N PHE A 158 -31.21 4.78 -2.41
CA PHE A 158 -30.13 4.83 -1.41
C PHE A 158 -29.37 6.15 -1.55
N HIS A 159 -29.83 7.16 -0.82
CA HIS A 159 -29.08 8.37 -0.46
C HIS A 159 -28.55 8.22 0.96
#